data_b7e303f3a7b3db17bb6e8c3ffa880c10
#
_entry.id   b7e303f3a7b3db17bb6e8c3ffa880c10
#
_cell.length_a   1.000
_cell.length_b   1.000
_cell.length_c   1.000
_cell.angle_alpha   90.00
_cell.angle_beta   90.00
_cell.angle_gamma   90.00
#
_symmetry.space_group_name_H-M   'P 1'
#
loop_
_entity.id
_entity.type
_entity.pdbx_description
1 polymer ?
#
loop_
_entity_poly.entity_id
_entity_poly.type
_entity_poly.pdbx_seq_one_letter_code
_entity_poly.pdbx_strand_id
1 'polypeptide(L)'
;RLFRGIVMHSLRKYGDFFAIFASAFIFGIMHRNVVQGLNAFCFGIFMGYAVIITKSIWTSVILHMINNLIATLSVVLPSGQYFLTAFIYSAISLAAGVTALVIFIFYIKSYKKENIKFYRNDAITNGKKFAVYLFAPVMIIFYICLINLDLISNLIVNLFKAVIK
;
A
#
# COMPACT_ATOMS: atom_id res chain seq x y z
N ARG A 1 -3.48 4.75 -8.82
CA ARG A 1 -2.81 6.02 -9.21
C ARG A 1 -2.70 7.01 -8.04
N LEU A 2 -3.72 7.12 -7.14
CA LEU A 2 -3.76 8.11 -6.07
C LEU A 2 -2.52 8.07 -5.16
N PHE A 3 -2.24 6.92 -4.54
CA PHE A 3 -1.17 6.82 -3.52
C PHE A 3 0.23 7.00 -4.09
N ARG A 4 0.53 6.46 -5.26
CA ARG A 4 1.86 6.54 -5.87
C ARG A 4 2.05 7.75 -6.78
N GLY A 5 0.98 8.21 -7.42
CA GLY A 5 1.02 9.42 -8.25
C GLY A 5 0.95 10.70 -7.43
N ILE A 6 -0.12 10.87 -6.66
CA ILE A 6 -0.36 12.13 -5.95
C ILE A 6 0.32 12.15 -4.59
N VAL A 7 -0.03 11.20 -3.69
CA VAL A 7 0.43 11.25 -2.30
C VAL A 7 1.94 11.08 -2.21
N MET A 8 2.48 10.00 -2.77
CA MET A 8 3.92 9.75 -2.70
C MET A 8 4.72 10.86 -3.39
N HIS A 9 4.29 11.30 -4.58
CA HIS A 9 4.98 12.37 -5.31
C HIS A 9 5.03 13.68 -4.52
N SER A 10 3.92 14.08 -3.91
CA SER A 10 3.86 15.29 -3.07
C SER A 10 4.76 15.20 -1.82
N LEU A 11 4.96 13.98 -1.29
CA LEU A 11 5.78 13.74 -0.11
C LEU A 11 7.28 13.62 -0.42
N ARG A 12 7.68 13.45 -1.69
CA ARG A 12 9.09 13.28 -2.08
C ARG A 12 9.96 14.47 -1.70
N LYS A 13 9.41 15.68 -1.62
CA LYS A 13 10.13 16.86 -1.12
C LYS A 13 10.69 16.68 0.30
N TYR A 14 10.15 15.77 1.09
CA TYR A 14 10.62 15.43 2.44
C TYR A 14 11.62 14.25 2.45
N GLY A 15 11.88 13.66 1.30
CA GLY A 15 12.77 12.53 1.08
C GLY A 15 12.02 11.30 0.56
N ASP A 16 12.68 10.53 -0.30
CA ASP A 16 12.08 9.38 -0.98
C ASP A 16 11.67 8.27 0.00
N PHE A 17 12.49 7.96 1.00
CA PHE A 17 12.15 6.97 2.03
C PHE A 17 10.91 7.35 2.81
N PHE A 18 10.83 8.61 3.22
CA PHE A 18 9.66 9.13 3.92
C PHE A 18 8.40 9.04 3.04
N ALA A 19 8.51 9.43 1.78
CA ALA A 19 7.39 9.39 0.84
C ALA A 19 6.87 7.96 0.62
N ILE A 20 7.78 6.98 0.46
CA ILE A 20 7.43 5.56 0.33
C ILE A 20 6.68 5.08 1.57
N PHE A 21 7.29 5.28 2.75
CA PHE A 21 6.75 4.80 4.01
C PHE A 21 5.37 5.41 4.31
N ALA A 22 5.27 6.74 4.23
CA ALA A 22 4.04 7.45 4.52
C ALA A 22 2.89 7.08 3.56
N SER A 23 3.18 7.00 2.25
CA SER A 23 2.16 6.58 1.28
C SER A 23 1.75 5.11 1.42
N ALA A 24 2.67 4.23 1.82
CA ALA A 24 2.38 2.84 2.10
C ALA A 24 1.54 2.67 3.37
N PHE A 25 1.80 3.49 4.39
CA PHE A 25 1.04 3.49 5.63
C PHE A 25 -0.43 3.85 5.40
N ILE A 26 -0.69 4.94 4.65
CA ILE A 26 -2.06 5.30 4.27
C ILE A 26 -2.72 4.16 3.48
N PHE A 27 -1.99 3.58 2.52
CA PHE A 27 -2.49 2.48 1.72
C PHE A 27 -2.87 1.27 2.57
N GLY A 28 -2.09 0.95 3.61
CA GLY A 28 -2.42 -0.09 4.58
C GLY A 28 -3.69 0.20 5.37
N ILE A 29 -3.83 1.41 5.92
CA ILE A 29 -5.01 1.82 6.70
C ILE A 29 -6.30 1.73 5.89
N MET A 30 -6.26 2.03 4.60
CA MET A 30 -7.42 1.96 3.70
C MET A 30 -8.06 0.58 3.62
N HIS A 31 -7.35 -0.48 3.97
CA HIS A 31 -7.89 -1.83 3.94
C HIS A 31 -8.79 -2.16 5.14
N ARG A 32 -8.79 -1.33 6.20
CA ARG A 32 -9.71 -1.41 7.36
C ARG A 32 -9.74 -2.78 8.07
N ASN A 33 -8.80 -3.63 7.75
CA ASN A 33 -8.57 -4.92 8.37
C ASN A 33 -7.08 -5.01 8.72
N VAL A 34 -6.76 -5.36 9.96
CA VAL A 34 -5.37 -5.34 10.46
C VAL A 34 -4.45 -6.24 9.64
N VAL A 35 -4.90 -7.46 9.34
CA VAL A 35 -4.09 -8.44 8.58
C VAL A 35 -3.90 -7.99 7.14
N GLN A 36 -4.99 -7.57 6.47
CA GLN A 36 -4.91 -7.02 5.11
C GLN A 36 -4.13 -5.71 5.08
N GLY A 37 -4.32 -4.87 6.08
CA GLY A 37 -3.63 -3.58 6.20
C GLY A 37 -2.12 -3.75 6.33
N LEU A 38 -1.67 -4.69 7.15
CA LEU A 38 -0.25 -4.99 7.30
C LEU A 38 0.35 -5.53 5.98
N ASN A 39 -0.32 -6.48 5.32
CA ASN A 39 0.08 -6.96 4.00
C ASN A 39 0.13 -5.84 2.96
N ALA A 40 -0.92 -5.01 2.91
CA ALA A 40 -0.99 -3.88 1.99
C ALA A 40 0.10 -2.84 2.28
N PHE A 41 0.43 -2.60 3.54
CA PHE A 41 1.54 -1.74 3.94
C PHE A 41 2.89 -2.25 3.43
N CYS A 42 3.22 -3.53 3.69
CA CYS A 42 4.45 -4.15 3.22
C CYS A 42 4.54 -4.14 1.68
N PHE A 43 3.47 -4.56 1.01
CA PHE A 43 3.38 -4.51 -0.45
C PHE A 43 3.41 -3.07 -0.97
N GLY A 44 2.84 -2.15 -0.21
CA GLY A 44 2.91 -0.72 -0.45
C GLY A 44 4.34 -0.18 -0.48
N ILE A 45 5.17 -0.55 0.48
CA ILE A 45 6.59 -0.18 0.50
C ILE A 45 7.28 -0.70 -0.77
N PHE A 46 7.09 -1.98 -1.10
CA PHE A 46 7.67 -2.59 -2.29
C PHE A 46 7.28 -1.84 -3.57
N MET A 47 5.99 -1.57 -3.77
CA MET A 47 5.51 -0.80 -4.92
C MET A 47 6.10 0.61 -4.97
N GLY A 48 6.27 1.27 -3.82
CA GLY A 48 6.87 2.61 -3.74
C GLY A 48 8.32 2.62 -4.22
N TYR A 49 9.11 1.64 -3.77
CA TYR A 49 10.47 1.45 -4.26
C TYR A 49 10.51 1.18 -5.77
N ALA A 50 9.65 0.30 -6.26
CA ALA A 50 9.58 -0.03 -7.68
C ALA A 50 9.31 1.22 -8.53
N VAL A 51 8.41 2.09 -8.11
CA VAL A 51 8.12 3.37 -8.80
C VAL A 51 9.34 4.29 -8.84
N ILE A 52 10.10 4.41 -7.75
CA ILE A 52 11.29 5.28 -7.72
C ILE A 52 12.38 4.75 -8.64
N ILE A 53 12.61 3.44 -8.64
CA ILE A 53 13.65 2.81 -9.46
C ILE A 53 13.30 2.87 -10.94
N THR A 54 12.08 2.49 -11.29
CA THR A 54 11.64 2.45 -12.69
C THR A 54 11.25 3.82 -13.22
N LYS A 55 11.14 4.83 -12.34
CA LYS A 55 10.62 6.17 -12.67
C LYS A 55 9.26 6.13 -13.34
N SER A 56 8.51 5.04 -13.14
CA SER A 56 7.22 4.78 -13.77
C SER A 56 6.16 4.38 -12.76
N ILE A 57 5.06 5.10 -12.74
CA ILE A 57 3.88 4.76 -11.93
C ILE A 57 3.20 3.48 -12.41
N TRP A 58 3.34 3.15 -13.71
CA TRP A 58 2.75 1.97 -14.30
C TRP A 58 3.24 0.68 -13.66
N THR A 59 4.49 0.65 -13.20
CA THR A 59 5.04 -0.49 -12.45
C THR A 59 4.18 -0.81 -11.23
N SER A 60 3.81 0.20 -10.45
CA SER A 60 2.94 0.00 -9.28
C SER A 60 1.51 -0.39 -9.68
N VAL A 61 0.98 0.16 -10.78
CA VAL A 61 -0.36 -0.19 -11.27
C VAL A 61 -0.42 -1.65 -11.68
N ILE A 62 0.54 -2.11 -12.47
CA ILE A 62 0.61 -3.51 -12.93
C ILE A 62 0.77 -4.47 -11.75
N LEU A 63 1.70 -4.20 -10.84
CA LEU A 63 1.91 -5.02 -9.65
C LEU A 63 0.64 -5.12 -8.80
N HIS A 64 -0.07 -4.01 -8.60
CA HIS A 64 -1.32 -3.98 -7.85
C HIS A 64 -2.44 -4.75 -8.55
N MET A 65 -2.55 -4.62 -9.87
CA MET A 65 -3.52 -5.40 -10.67
C MET A 65 -3.25 -6.89 -10.58
N ILE A 66 -1.99 -7.32 -10.70
CA ILE A 66 -1.60 -8.73 -10.57
C ILE A 66 -1.96 -9.25 -9.18
N ASN A 67 -1.61 -8.52 -8.13
CA ASN A 67 -1.94 -8.91 -6.76
C ASN A 67 -3.46 -9.06 -6.54
N ASN A 68 -4.26 -8.11 -7.04
CA ASN A 68 -5.71 -8.17 -6.93
C ASN A 68 -6.31 -9.32 -7.77
N LEU A 69 -5.77 -9.58 -8.97
CA LEU A 69 -6.20 -10.71 -9.78
C LEU A 69 -5.98 -12.05 -9.04
N ILE A 70 -4.80 -12.24 -8.46
CA ILE A 70 -4.49 -13.45 -7.67
C ILE A 70 -5.44 -13.55 -6.46
N ALA A 71 -5.67 -12.44 -5.74
CA ALA A 71 -6.60 -12.40 -4.61
C ALA A 71 -8.04 -12.76 -5.04
N THR A 72 -8.50 -12.24 -6.17
CA THR A 72 -9.84 -12.54 -6.70
C THR A 72 -9.96 -14.00 -7.13
N LEU A 73 -8.96 -14.54 -7.80
CA LEU A 73 -8.94 -15.95 -8.20
C LEU A 73 -9.03 -16.89 -6.99
N SER A 74 -8.38 -16.54 -5.87
CA SER A 74 -8.46 -17.35 -4.64
C SER A 74 -9.85 -17.39 -4.01
N VAL A 75 -10.69 -16.37 -4.25
CA VAL A 75 -12.09 -16.32 -3.75
C VAL A 75 -13.06 -17.06 -4.66
N VAL A 76 -12.77 -17.10 -5.96
CA VAL A 76 -13.66 -17.72 -6.97
C VAL A 76 -13.52 -19.25 -7.01
N LEU A 77 -12.43 -19.81 -6.46
CA LEU A 77 -12.24 -21.26 -6.38
C LEU A 77 -13.28 -21.93 -5.48
N PRO A 78 -13.76 -23.16 -5.81
CA PRO A 78 -14.92 -23.79 -5.13
C PRO A 78 -14.75 -23.91 -3.63
N SER A 79 -15.82 -23.64 -2.91
CA SER A 79 -15.94 -23.39 -1.48
C SER A 79 -15.65 -24.59 -0.54
N GLY A 80 -15.40 -25.77 -1.06
CA GLY A 80 -15.12 -26.96 -0.23
C GLY A 80 -13.73 -27.02 0.41
N GLN A 81 -12.83 -26.10 0.06
CA GLN A 81 -11.44 -26.13 0.49
C GLN A 81 -10.89 -24.76 0.91
N TYR A 82 -11.74 -23.91 1.48
CA TYR A 82 -11.35 -22.53 1.83
C TYR A 82 -10.07 -22.44 2.66
N PHE A 83 -9.88 -23.32 3.64
CA PHE A 83 -8.71 -23.27 4.48
C PHE A 83 -7.43 -23.63 3.69
N LEU A 84 -7.49 -24.66 2.89
CA LEU A 84 -6.35 -25.11 2.08
C LEU A 84 -6.00 -24.09 0.99
N THR A 85 -7.01 -23.56 0.28
CA THR A 85 -6.80 -22.54 -0.76
C THR A 85 -6.29 -21.23 -0.18
N ALA A 86 -6.80 -20.78 0.97
CA ALA A 86 -6.30 -19.59 1.66
C ALA A 86 -4.85 -19.79 2.15
N PHE A 87 -4.52 -20.98 2.65
CA PHE A 87 -3.16 -21.32 3.07
C PHE A 87 -2.20 -21.37 1.89
N ILE A 88 -2.57 -22.03 0.80
CA ILE A 88 -1.78 -22.10 -0.45
C ILE A 88 -1.59 -20.68 -1.03
N TYR A 89 -2.66 -19.89 -1.08
CA TYR A 89 -2.57 -18.51 -1.55
C TYR A 89 -1.61 -17.66 -0.69
N SER A 90 -1.71 -17.74 0.63
CA SER A 90 -0.83 -16.99 1.52
C SER A 90 0.63 -17.44 1.40
N ALA A 91 0.87 -18.74 1.25
CA ALA A 91 2.20 -19.29 1.04
C ALA A 91 2.79 -18.85 -0.31
N ILE A 92 2.03 -18.90 -1.39
CA ILE A 92 2.44 -18.42 -2.72
C ILE A 92 2.70 -16.92 -2.71
N SER A 93 1.82 -16.12 -2.09
CA SER A 93 2.01 -14.67 -1.97
C SER A 93 3.27 -14.33 -1.17
N LEU A 94 3.53 -15.05 -0.08
CA LEU A 94 4.72 -14.86 0.73
C LEU A 94 5.98 -15.25 -0.05
N ALA A 95 5.97 -16.41 -0.72
CA ALA A 95 7.08 -16.87 -1.55
C ALA A 95 7.37 -15.90 -2.71
N ALA A 96 6.32 -15.43 -3.40
CA ALA A 96 6.45 -14.44 -4.46
C ALA A 96 6.99 -13.10 -3.93
N GLY A 97 6.53 -12.66 -2.76
CA GLY A 97 7.02 -11.45 -2.09
C GLY A 97 8.50 -11.56 -1.70
N VAL A 98 8.89 -12.69 -1.11
CA VAL A 98 10.30 -12.96 -0.75
C VAL A 98 11.17 -13.05 -2.01
N THR A 99 10.71 -13.75 -3.05
CA THR A 99 11.43 -13.87 -4.32
C THR A 99 11.59 -12.50 -4.98
N ALA A 100 10.53 -11.70 -5.02
CA ALA A 100 10.58 -10.34 -5.55
C ALA A 100 11.55 -9.46 -4.74
N LEU A 101 11.55 -9.58 -3.41
CA LEU A 101 12.49 -8.87 -2.54
C LEU A 101 13.95 -9.29 -2.83
N VAL A 102 14.21 -10.59 -2.96
CA VAL A 102 15.54 -11.12 -3.28
C VAL A 102 16.01 -10.63 -4.64
N ILE A 103 15.18 -10.75 -5.68
CA ILE A 103 15.48 -10.24 -7.02
C ILE A 103 15.75 -8.74 -6.96
N PHE A 104 14.95 -8.00 -6.20
CA PHE A 104 15.11 -6.57 -6.01
C PHE A 104 16.42 -6.20 -5.32
N ILE A 105 16.84 -6.94 -4.27
CA ILE A 105 18.12 -6.75 -3.59
C ILE A 105 19.29 -7.04 -4.56
N PHE A 106 19.19 -8.14 -5.34
CA PHE A 106 20.19 -8.47 -6.36
C PHE A 106 20.23 -7.41 -7.46
N TYR A 107 19.09 -6.93 -7.92
CA TYR A 107 18.99 -5.86 -8.90
C TYR A 107 19.65 -4.57 -8.39
N ILE A 108 19.40 -4.16 -7.15
CA ILE A 108 20.05 -3.00 -6.53
C ILE A 108 21.57 -3.20 -6.41
N LYS A 109 22.02 -4.40 -6.04
CA LYS A 109 23.45 -4.71 -5.93
C LYS A 109 24.16 -4.75 -7.28
N SER A 110 23.48 -5.26 -8.31
CA SER A 110 24.01 -5.42 -9.67
C SER A 110 23.92 -4.14 -10.48
N TYR A 111 22.89 -3.35 -10.28
CA TYR A 111 22.74 -2.05 -10.90
C TYR A 111 23.67 -1.07 -10.20
N LYS A 112 24.71 -0.62 -10.91
CA LYS A 112 25.72 0.30 -10.38
C LYS A 112 25.08 1.35 -9.50
N LYS A 113 25.53 1.46 -8.25
CA LYS A 113 25.07 2.41 -7.21
C LYS A 113 24.94 3.87 -7.68
N GLU A 114 25.55 4.21 -8.81
CA GLU A 114 25.60 5.55 -9.39
C GLU A 114 24.28 6.04 -10.01
N ASN A 115 23.38 5.12 -10.40
CA ASN A 115 22.18 5.48 -11.16
C ASN A 115 20.89 5.63 -10.33
N ILE A 116 20.89 5.17 -9.07
CA ILE A 116 19.72 5.29 -8.18
C ILE A 116 20.08 6.13 -6.98
N LYS A 117 19.91 7.43 -7.11
CA LYS A 117 20.06 8.35 -5.98
C LYS A 117 18.71 8.57 -5.32
N PHE A 118 18.52 8.02 -4.13
CA PHE A 118 17.39 8.38 -3.29
C PHE A 118 17.59 9.78 -2.74
N TYR A 119 16.61 10.64 -2.96
CA TYR A 119 16.62 11.99 -2.40
C TYR A 119 16.38 11.92 -0.90
N ARG A 120 17.30 12.52 -0.15
CA ARG A 120 17.21 12.70 1.30
C ARG A 120 17.18 14.19 1.61
N ASN A 121 16.15 14.63 2.30
CA ASN A 121 16.08 16.00 2.79
C ASN A 121 16.60 16.04 4.23
N ASP A 122 17.83 16.47 4.41
CA ASP A 122 18.48 16.57 5.72
C ASP A 122 18.19 17.89 6.44
N ALA A 123 17.63 18.88 5.75
CA ALA A 123 17.24 20.17 6.32
C ALA A 123 16.04 20.06 7.28
N ILE A 124 15.27 18.98 7.18
CA ILE A 124 14.07 18.76 7.98
C ILE A 124 14.26 17.51 8.84
N THR A 125 14.14 17.64 10.16
CA THR A 125 14.22 16.51 11.09
C THR A 125 13.05 15.53 10.86
N ASN A 126 13.28 14.24 11.15
CA ASN A 126 12.25 13.20 10.95
C ASN A 126 10.96 13.49 11.74
N GLY A 127 11.06 14.04 12.95
CA GLY A 127 9.91 14.46 13.75
C GLY A 127 9.09 15.54 13.07
N LYS A 128 9.72 16.55 12.48
CA LYS A 128 9.02 17.59 11.71
C LYS A 128 8.36 17.03 10.45
N LYS A 129 9.04 16.11 9.75
CA LYS A 129 8.43 15.42 8.57
C LYS A 129 7.15 14.69 8.96
N PHE A 130 7.19 13.97 10.09
CA PHE A 130 6.04 13.23 10.59
C PHE A 130 4.90 14.15 11.05
N ALA A 131 5.23 15.24 11.75
CA ALA A 131 4.26 16.24 12.16
C ALA A 131 3.56 16.88 10.95
N VAL A 132 4.31 17.32 9.95
CA VAL A 132 3.74 17.88 8.71
C VAL A 132 2.85 16.87 8.00
N TYR A 133 3.23 15.60 7.99
CA TYR A 133 2.41 14.54 7.40
C TYR A 133 1.08 14.35 8.15
N LEU A 134 1.11 14.26 9.48
CA LEU A 134 -0.10 14.05 10.28
C LEU A 134 -1.05 15.25 10.25
N PHE A 135 -0.50 16.46 10.27
CA PHE A 135 -1.29 17.70 10.36
C PHE A 135 -1.47 18.40 9.00
N ALA A 136 -1.01 17.80 7.90
CA ALA A 136 -1.30 18.35 6.57
C ALA A 136 -2.81 18.42 6.35
N PRO A 137 -3.37 19.53 5.86
CA PRO A 137 -4.81 19.67 5.66
C PRO A 137 -5.42 18.54 4.82
N VAL A 138 -4.70 18.10 3.80
CA VAL A 138 -5.11 16.97 2.94
C VAL A 138 -5.23 15.68 3.75
N MET A 139 -4.35 15.44 4.72
CA MET A 139 -4.39 14.26 5.56
C MET A 139 -5.53 14.33 6.57
N ILE A 140 -5.80 15.50 7.13
CA ILE A 140 -6.94 15.71 8.02
C ILE A 140 -8.25 15.44 7.27
N ILE A 141 -8.42 15.98 6.07
CA ILE A 141 -9.58 15.71 5.21
C ILE A 141 -9.68 14.21 4.91
N PHE A 142 -8.57 13.56 4.60
CA PHE A 142 -8.53 12.13 4.34
C PHE A 142 -8.99 11.30 5.55
N TYR A 143 -8.54 11.62 6.77
CA TYR A 143 -8.97 10.94 7.99
C TYR A 143 -10.47 11.18 8.27
N ILE A 144 -10.96 12.40 8.07
CA ILE A 144 -12.38 12.72 8.21
C ILE A 144 -13.21 11.90 7.21
N CYS A 145 -12.77 11.78 5.95
CA CYS A 145 -13.45 10.96 4.95
C CYS A 145 -13.46 9.48 5.33
N LEU A 146 -12.37 8.94 5.88
CA LEU A 146 -12.32 7.55 6.34
C LEU A 146 -13.33 7.27 7.46
N ILE A 147 -13.40 8.15 8.45
CA ILE A 147 -14.34 8.04 9.58
C ILE A 147 -15.79 8.10 9.07
N ASN A 148 -16.10 9.03 8.17
CA ASN A 148 -17.43 9.19 7.61
C ASN A 148 -17.86 7.98 6.74
N LEU A 149 -16.93 7.35 6.03
CA LEU A 149 -17.24 6.12 5.28
C LEU A 149 -17.67 4.99 6.20
N ASP A 150 -17.09 4.85 7.40
CA ASP A 150 -17.50 3.87 8.40
C ASP A 150 -18.89 4.17 8.94
N LEU A 151 -19.18 5.43 9.27
CA LEU A 151 -20.49 5.87 9.72
C LEU A 151 -21.56 5.60 8.66
N ILE A 152 -21.30 5.93 7.40
CA ILE A 152 -22.24 5.71 6.30
C ILE A 152 -22.48 4.21 6.07
N SER A 153 -21.43 3.39 6.08
CA SER A 153 -21.57 1.94 5.89
C SER A 153 -22.38 1.31 7.01
N ASN A 154 -22.16 1.69 8.28
CA ASN A 154 -22.92 1.21 9.41
C ASN A 154 -24.37 1.66 9.36
N LEU A 155 -24.64 2.91 8.95
CA LEU A 155 -26.00 3.42 8.77
C LEU A 155 -26.76 2.62 7.70
N ILE A 156 -26.15 2.37 6.55
CA ILE A 156 -26.73 1.57 5.46
C ILE A 156 -27.05 0.15 5.95
N VAL A 157 -26.11 -0.52 6.62
CA VAL A 157 -26.32 -1.87 7.15
C VAL A 157 -27.48 -1.90 8.16
N ASN A 158 -27.56 -0.91 9.04
CA ASN A 158 -28.65 -0.82 10.03
C ASN A 158 -30.02 -0.54 9.38
N LEU A 159 -30.07 0.31 8.35
CA LEU A 159 -31.28 0.54 7.56
C LEU A 159 -31.75 -0.73 6.85
N PHE A 160 -30.82 -1.47 6.20
CA PHE A 160 -31.17 -2.77 5.58
C PHE A 160 -31.72 -3.77 6.59
N LYS A 161 -31.11 -3.88 7.77
CA LYS A 161 -31.61 -4.75 8.85
C LYS A 161 -32.97 -4.34 9.37
N ALA A 162 -33.30 -3.05 9.37
CA ALA A 162 -34.62 -2.54 9.80
C ALA A 162 -35.71 -2.77 8.76
N VAL A 163 -35.38 -2.79 7.48
CA VAL A 163 -36.33 -3.00 6.36
C VAL A 163 -36.66 -4.49 6.16
N ILE A 164 -35.73 -5.40 6.53
CA ILE A 164 -35.90 -6.85 6.39
C ILE A 164 -36.64 -7.49 7.59
N LYS A 165 -36.81 -6.74 8.68
CA LYS A 165 -37.70 -7.11 9.81
C LYS A 165 -39.11 -6.68 9.54
#